data_7397a44a111b84ced2b7131c4f48955e
#
_entry.id   7397a44a111b84ced2b7131c4f48955e
#
_cell.length_a   1.000
_cell.length_b   1.000
_cell.length_c   1.000
_cell.angle_alpha   90.00
_cell.angle_beta   90.00
_cell.angle_gamma   90.00
#
_symmetry.space_group_name_H-M   'P 1'
#
loop_
_entity.id
_entity.type
_entity.pdbx_description
1 polymer ?
#
loop_
_entity_poly.entity_id
_entity_poly.type
_entity_poly.pdbx_seq_one_letter_code
_entity_poly.pdbx_strand_id
1 'polypeptide(L)'
;MHRLVIASVTLIGLVGIAVVAGYLVLFAGGADRAATLVPADTVAYASVYLQPSTGQQANLSGLIGRLPGFADEAALDDKIDQVVQNLLATTGIDYRADVKPWLGDQIAIAAWPTGTDATQATTVILADVTDPDAASASIAAITADQGLTFTTETYGGVELQVADGTAYALVDGMLVVGNGTDAIHAVVDTSGGSDSLATQPAFTNAMSEQPNDYLASFYVDLAGLAEASGAIADVGRITTASAVLVAETDGLKLSGSAPLSAGSGADASAAPAAQPGTLTSWMPETTLAEVTVFGLRDALEAGLAVAGDVPEGEQVTSALDTLRALAAFALGVDLDADVLPLLDGETALAIGGIGPAGTPSGQLLLGPSDPDAAVGVLGRIADRIGSSGGSSSTETLDGIDITTISVPDTGEAAFGMVDDVVVIGLSAADVAAVAEARSSGFTLDATSAYEQAFEVAGARAGTEIFVDVGTAGGLLSLLVELPDDARDILSGLGAFALTIPTEPNQIEFRAVLTVE
;
A
#
# COMPACT_ATOMS: atom_id res chain seq x y z
N MET A 1 14.83 -20.18 -27.22
CA MET A 1 13.84 -21.03 -26.58
C MET A 1 13.60 -20.63 -25.13
N HIS A 2 14.60 -20.51 -24.24
CA HIS A 2 14.38 -20.08 -22.85
C HIS A 2 13.59 -18.77 -22.66
N ARG A 3 13.70 -17.80 -23.57
CA ARG A 3 12.97 -16.53 -23.47
C ARG A 3 11.47 -16.64 -23.81
N LEU A 4 11.07 -17.63 -24.59
CA LEU A 4 9.66 -17.88 -24.93
C LEU A 4 8.94 -18.64 -23.82
N VAL A 5 9.59 -19.58 -23.14
CA VAL A 5 9.04 -20.35 -22.01
C VAL A 5 8.85 -19.44 -20.79
N ILE A 6 9.84 -18.59 -20.47
CA ILE A 6 9.70 -17.56 -19.45
C ILE A 6 8.56 -16.61 -19.80
N ALA A 7 8.39 -16.24 -21.08
CA ALA A 7 7.27 -15.41 -21.53
C ALA A 7 5.92 -16.10 -21.35
N SER A 8 5.81 -17.43 -21.54
CA SER A 8 4.55 -18.17 -21.40
C SER A 8 4.12 -18.33 -19.92
N VAL A 9 5.06 -18.68 -19.04
CA VAL A 9 4.81 -18.76 -17.58
C VAL A 9 4.57 -17.36 -17.01
N THR A 10 5.34 -16.37 -17.47
CA THR A 10 5.13 -14.96 -17.13
C THR A 10 3.79 -14.47 -17.70
N LEU A 11 3.37 -14.97 -18.87
CA LEU A 11 2.10 -14.58 -19.50
C LEU A 11 0.91 -15.15 -18.72
N ILE A 12 0.92 -16.44 -18.37
CA ILE A 12 -0.13 -17.07 -17.55
C ILE A 12 -0.10 -16.48 -16.13
N GLY A 13 1.08 -16.24 -15.56
CA GLY A 13 1.26 -15.55 -14.29
C GLY A 13 0.84 -14.07 -14.35
N LEU A 14 1.17 -13.33 -15.42
CA LEU A 14 0.72 -11.96 -15.65
C LEU A 14 -0.76 -11.88 -15.96
N VAL A 15 -1.33 -12.87 -16.65
CA VAL A 15 -2.79 -13.01 -16.86
C VAL A 15 -3.45 -13.24 -15.51
N GLY A 16 -2.93 -14.13 -14.66
CA GLY A 16 -3.43 -14.34 -13.30
C GLY A 16 -3.30 -13.07 -12.47
N ILE A 17 -2.12 -12.43 -12.46
CA ILE A 17 -1.87 -11.19 -11.71
C ILE A 17 -2.68 -10.01 -12.28
N ALA A 18 -2.81 -9.88 -13.60
CA ALA A 18 -3.60 -8.82 -14.23
C ALA A 18 -5.10 -9.05 -14.08
N VAL A 19 -5.57 -10.30 -14.17
CA VAL A 19 -6.96 -10.67 -13.84
C VAL A 19 -7.20 -10.44 -12.35
N VAL A 20 -6.29 -10.85 -11.47
CA VAL A 20 -6.38 -10.57 -10.03
C VAL A 20 -6.29 -9.07 -9.75
N ALA A 21 -5.40 -8.32 -10.35
CA ALA A 21 -5.27 -6.88 -10.12
C ALA A 21 -6.43 -6.06 -10.71
N GLY A 22 -6.95 -6.44 -11.88
CA GLY A 22 -8.11 -5.78 -12.49
C GLY A 22 -9.44 -6.23 -11.89
N TYR A 23 -9.51 -7.48 -11.45
CA TYR A 23 -10.64 -8.04 -10.71
C TYR A 23 -10.64 -7.66 -9.23
N LEU A 24 -9.46 -7.36 -8.62
CA LEU A 24 -9.38 -6.81 -7.26
C LEU A 24 -10.23 -5.55 -7.05
N VAL A 25 -10.66 -4.94 -8.14
CA VAL A 25 -11.54 -3.78 -8.10
C VAL A 25 -13.02 -4.17 -8.11
N LEU A 26 -13.42 -5.44 -8.40
CA LEU A 26 -14.79 -5.65 -8.86
C LEU A 26 -15.65 -6.75 -8.21
N PHE A 27 -15.14 -7.77 -7.45
CA PHE A 27 -16.00 -8.89 -6.98
C PHE A 27 -15.50 -9.62 -5.74
N ALA A 28 -16.40 -10.12 -4.87
CA ALA A 28 -16.09 -11.08 -3.82
C ALA A 28 -17.23 -11.62 -2.93
N GLY A 29 -17.00 -12.76 -2.29
CA GLY A 29 -17.77 -13.32 -1.18
C GLY A 29 -18.10 -14.80 -1.32
N GLY A 30 -17.31 -15.68 -0.71
CA GLY A 30 -17.56 -17.12 -0.66
C GLY A 30 -16.64 -17.82 0.35
N ALA A 31 -16.83 -19.12 0.59
CA ALA A 31 -15.88 -19.92 1.36
C ALA A 31 -14.57 -20.04 0.55
N ASP A 32 -13.42 -19.85 1.24
CA ASP A 32 -12.10 -19.94 0.61
C ASP A 32 -11.72 -21.39 0.28
N ARG A 33 -12.19 -21.86 -0.88
CA ARG A 33 -11.91 -23.23 -1.35
C ARG A 33 -10.45 -23.39 -1.78
N ALA A 34 -9.85 -22.36 -2.35
CA ALA A 34 -8.47 -22.42 -2.82
C ALA A 34 -7.49 -22.64 -1.65
N ALA A 35 -7.71 -22.02 -0.49
CA ALA A 35 -6.89 -22.24 0.69
C ALA A 35 -6.93 -23.69 1.21
N THR A 36 -7.98 -24.45 0.88
CA THR A 36 -8.05 -25.89 1.25
C THR A 36 -7.26 -26.80 0.32
N LEU A 37 -6.85 -26.30 -0.84
CA LEU A 37 -6.11 -27.03 -1.87
C LEU A 37 -4.62 -26.69 -1.92
N VAL A 38 -4.21 -25.57 -1.35
CA VAL A 38 -2.78 -25.21 -1.34
C VAL A 38 -2.08 -25.76 -0.09
N PRO A 39 -0.80 -26.17 -0.21
CA PRO A 39 -0.06 -26.80 0.88
C PRO A 39 0.07 -25.91 2.13
N ALA A 40 0.25 -26.55 3.25
CA ALA A 40 0.36 -25.91 4.56
C ALA A 40 1.57 -24.99 4.71
N ASP A 41 2.65 -25.22 3.96
CA ASP A 41 3.88 -24.42 3.92
C ASP A 41 3.81 -23.23 2.95
N THR A 42 2.59 -22.86 2.48
CA THR A 42 2.36 -21.67 1.68
C THR A 42 2.74 -20.41 2.45
N VAL A 43 3.67 -19.63 1.89
CA VAL A 43 4.20 -18.40 2.51
C VAL A 43 3.58 -17.12 1.96
N ALA A 44 2.94 -17.19 0.80
CA ALA A 44 2.18 -16.08 0.23
C ALA A 44 0.90 -16.61 -0.40
N TYR A 45 -0.20 -15.95 -0.09
CA TYR A 45 -1.51 -16.31 -0.58
C TYR A 45 -2.35 -15.06 -0.84
N ALA A 46 -3.05 -15.04 -1.96
CA ALA A 46 -4.07 -14.04 -2.22
C ALA A 46 -5.26 -14.71 -2.89
N SER A 47 -6.47 -14.33 -2.52
CA SER A 47 -7.68 -14.80 -3.17
C SER A 47 -8.65 -13.67 -3.46
N VAL A 48 -9.41 -13.84 -4.53
CA VAL A 48 -10.43 -12.92 -5.02
C VAL A 48 -11.70 -13.72 -5.27
N TYR A 49 -12.80 -13.20 -4.80
CA TYR A 49 -14.11 -13.81 -5.01
C TYR A 49 -14.86 -13.08 -6.11
N LEU A 50 -15.33 -13.80 -7.09
CA LEU A 50 -15.96 -13.25 -8.29
C LEU A 50 -17.46 -13.03 -8.13
N GLN A 51 -18.08 -13.65 -7.12
CA GLN A 51 -19.49 -13.49 -6.76
C GLN A 51 -19.62 -13.06 -5.30
N PRO A 52 -19.54 -11.74 -5.03
CA PRO A 52 -19.60 -11.20 -3.68
C PRO A 52 -20.95 -11.44 -3.01
N SER A 53 -20.97 -11.24 -1.70
CA SER A 53 -22.21 -11.13 -0.96
C SER A 53 -23.10 -10.03 -1.56
N THR A 54 -24.41 -10.13 -1.35
CA THR A 54 -25.35 -9.12 -1.85
C THR A 54 -25.02 -7.71 -1.33
N GLY A 55 -24.44 -7.61 -0.11
CA GLY A 55 -24.02 -6.33 0.47
C GLY A 55 -22.81 -5.74 -0.26
N GLN A 56 -21.77 -6.54 -0.44
CA GLN A 56 -20.57 -6.13 -1.19
C GLN A 56 -20.90 -5.79 -2.64
N GLN A 57 -21.76 -6.59 -3.27
CA GLN A 57 -22.21 -6.36 -4.64
C GLN A 57 -22.95 -5.02 -4.80
N ALA A 58 -23.84 -4.69 -3.85
CA ALA A 58 -24.57 -3.43 -3.86
C ALA A 58 -23.63 -2.23 -3.67
N ASN A 59 -22.69 -2.31 -2.71
CA ASN A 59 -21.71 -1.26 -2.48
C ASN A 59 -20.81 -1.07 -3.70
N LEU A 60 -20.26 -2.16 -4.23
CA LEU A 60 -19.40 -2.11 -5.41
C LEU A 60 -20.10 -1.52 -6.63
N SER A 61 -21.34 -1.96 -6.91
CA SER A 61 -22.15 -1.43 -8.01
C SER A 61 -22.43 0.08 -7.82
N GLY A 62 -22.68 0.50 -6.58
CA GLY A 62 -22.86 1.90 -6.22
C GLY A 62 -21.60 2.74 -6.47
N LEU A 63 -20.42 2.23 -6.09
CA LEU A 63 -19.14 2.90 -6.30
C LEU A 63 -18.82 3.03 -7.80
N ILE A 64 -18.91 1.93 -8.53
CA ILE A 64 -18.61 1.93 -9.99
C ILE A 64 -19.59 2.81 -10.74
N GLY A 65 -20.86 2.84 -10.33
CA GLY A 65 -21.88 3.70 -10.95
C GLY A 65 -21.60 5.20 -10.80
N ARG A 66 -20.79 5.62 -9.84
CA ARG A 66 -20.35 7.02 -9.68
C ARG A 66 -19.19 7.39 -10.60
N LEU A 67 -18.39 6.41 -11.02
CA LEU A 67 -17.24 6.70 -11.89
C LEU A 67 -17.72 7.21 -13.26
N PRO A 68 -17.11 8.26 -13.81
CA PRO A 68 -17.42 8.77 -15.14
C PRO A 68 -17.34 7.64 -16.20
N GLY A 69 -18.36 7.58 -17.03
CA GLY A 69 -18.44 6.54 -18.05
C GLY A 69 -19.05 5.21 -17.58
N PHE A 70 -19.34 5.03 -16.28
CA PHE A 70 -19.95 3.81 -15.70
C PHE A 70 -21.37 4.03 -15.11
N ALA A 71 -21.96 5.19 -15.28
CA ALA A 71 -23.26 5.55 -14.72
C ALA A 71 -24.46 4.76 -15.28
N ASP A 72 -24.29 4.00 -16.39
CA ASP A 72 -25.32 3.15 -16.97
C ASP A 72 -25.18 1.71 -16.42
N GLU A 73 -26.07 1.29 -15.52
CA GLU A 73 -26.07 -0.05 -14.91
C GLU A 73 -26.16 -1.17 -15.95
N ALA A 74 -26.89 -0.97 -17.04
CA ALA A 74 -27.01 -1.97 -18.12
C ALA A 74 -25.67 -2.20 -18.86
N ALA A 75 -24.74 -1.25 -18.78
CA ALA A 75 -23.42 -1.34 -19.38
C ALA A 75 -22.32 -1.75 -18.38
N LEU A 76 -22.65 -1.93 -17.10
CA LEU A 76 -21.65 -2.18 -16.04
C LEU A 76 -20.90 -3.49 -16.30
N ASP A 77 -21.61 -4.59 -16.49
CA ASP A 77 -21.00 -5.89 -16.79
C ASP A 77 -20.15 -5.84 -18.06
N ASP A 78 -20.64 -5.14 -19.08
CA ASP A 78 -19.92 -4.96 -20.35
C ASP A 78 -18.62 -4.16 -20.16
N LYS A 79 -18.63 -3.16 -19.30
CA LYS A 79 -17.44 -2.33 -19.02
C LYS A 79 -16.44 -3.07 -18.16
N ILE A 80 -16.92 -3.84 -17.17
CA ILE A 80 -16.08 -4.75 -16.39
C ILE A 80 -15.37 -5.73 -17.31
N ASP A 81 -16.13 -6.39 -18.20
CA ASP A 81 -15.57 -7.29 -19.20
C ASP A 81 -14.51 -6.59 -20.07
N GLN A 82 -14.75 -5.32 -20.42
CA GLN A 82 -13.80 -4.54 -21.20
C GLN A 82 -12.52 -4.20 -20.43
N VAL A 83 -12.63 -3.87 -19.14
CA VAL A 83 -11.46 -3.66 -18.28
C VAL A 83 -10.63 -4.94 -18.20
N VAL A 84 -11.25 -6.07 -17.91
CA VAL A 84 -10.58 -7.37 -17.88
C VAL A 84 -9.97 -7.72 -19.24
N GLN A 85 -10.69 -7.48 -20.33
CA GLN A 85 -10.18 -7.68 -21.68
C GLN A 85 -8.96 -6.80 -22.00
N ASN A 86 -8.97 -5.55 -21.57
CA ASN A 86 -7.83 -4.64 -21.76
C ASN A 86 -6.58 -5.13 -20.99
N LEU A 87 -6.76 -5.67 -19.78
CA LEU A 87 -5.69 -6.28 -19.01
C LEU A 87 -5.12 -7.54 -19.70
N LEU A 88 -5.97 -8.29 -20.39
CA LEU A 88 -5.59 -9.47 -21.17
C LEU A 88 -5.13 -9.15 -22.60
N ALA A 89 -5.17 -7.88 -23.03
CA ALA A 89 -4.93 -7.50 -24.43
C ALA A 89 -3.57 -7.95 -24.99
N THR A 90 -2.55 -8.04 -24.13
CA THR A 90 -1.20 -8.52 -24.52
C THR A 90 -1.07 -10.03 -24.59
N THR A 91 -2.07 -10.77 -24.10
CA THR A 91 -2.04 -12.23 -24.00
C THR A 91 -2.66 -12.93 -25.20
N GLY A 92 -3.48 -12.24 -25.98
CA GLY A 92 -4.27 -12.81 -27.08
C GLY A 92 -5.51 -13.58 -26.63
N ILE A 93 -5.87 -13.54 -25.33
CA ILE A 93 -7.02 -14.26 -24.76
C ILE A 93 -8.25 -13.34 -24.81
N ASP A 94 -9.36 -13.85 -25.32
CA ASP A 94 -10.67 -13.18 -25.26
C ASP A 94 -11.38 -13.59 -23.97
N TYR A 95 -11.46 -12.66 -23.00
CA TYR A 95 -12.08 -12.94 -21.71
C TYR A 95 -13.52 -13.47 -21.83
N ARG A 96 -14.34 -12.83 -22.68
CA ARG A 96 -15.75 -13.18 -22.82
C ARG A 96 -15.98 -14.53 -23.50
N ALA A 97 -15.11 -14.84 -24.48
CA ALA A 97 -15.24 -16.08 -25.24
C ALA A 97 -14.51 -17.25 -24.55
N ASP A 98 -13.32 -17.00 -24.01
CA ASP A 98 -12.40 -18.05 -23.60
C ASP A 98 -12.39 -18.31 -22.09
N VAL A 99 -12.77 -17.31 -21.25
CA VAL A 99 -12.63 -17.44 -19.79
C VAL A 99 -13.97 -17.35 -19.06
N LYS A 100 -14.73 -16.29 -19.30
CA LYS A 100 -16.00 -16.01 -18.59
C LYS A 100 -17.02 -17.17 -18.59
N PRO A 101 -17.16 -17.99 -19.68
CA PRO A 101 -18.19 -19.04 -19.74
C PRO A 101 -18.02 -20.18 -18.72
N TRP A 102 -16.79 -20.43 -18.28
CA TRP A 102 -16.50 -21.54 -17.37
C TRP A 102 -15.95 -21.09 -16.01
N LEU A 103 -15.58 -19.82 -15.87
CA LEU A 103 -15.04 -19.29 -14.62
C LEU A 103 -16.14 -19.26 -13.54
N GLY A 104 -15.79 -19.73 -12.35
CA GLY A 104 -16.67 -19.76 -11.18
C GLY A 104 -16.42 -18.59 -10.23
N ASP A 105 -16.51 -18.86 -8.94
CA ASP A 105 -16.66 -17.84 -7.90
C ASP A 105 -15.34 -17.32 -7.32
N GLN A 106 -14.21 -18.01 -7.55
CA GLN A 106 -12.95 -17.69 -6.90
C GLN A 106 -11.75 -17.82 -7.85
N ILE A 107 -10.82 -16.88 -7.73
CA ILE A 107 -9.45 -17.02 -8.25
C ILE A 107 -8.50 -16.80 -7.08
N ALA A 108 -7.43 -17.62 -7.02
CA ALA A 108 -6.39 -17.46 -6.01
C ALA A 108 -5.00 -17.65 -6.62
N ILE A 109 -4.02 -17.09 -5.95
CA ILE A 109 -2.60 -17.32 -6.20
C ILE A 109 -1.94 -17.73 -4.90
N ALA A 110 -1.07 -18.74 -4.96
CA ALA A 110 -0.32 -19.20 -3.82
C ALA A 110 1.15 -19.44 -4.20
N ALA A 111 2.03 -19.23 -3.23
CA ALA A 111 3.44 -19.51 -3.39
C ALA A 111 4.01 -20.14 -2.11
N TRP A 112 4.89 -21.13 -2.30
CA TRP A 112 5.62 -21.79 -1.23
C TRP A 112 7.06 -22.09 -1.65
N PRO A 113 8.00 -22.26 -0.69
CA PRO A 113 9.40 -22.53 -0.99
C PRO A 113 9.58 -23.89 -1.67
N THR A 114 10.49 -23.97 -2.65
CA THR A 114 10.90 -25.23 -3.27
C THR A 114 12.28 -25.60 -2.73
N GLY A 115 12.33 -26.47 -1.73
CA GLY A 115 13.58 -26.87 -1.09
C GLY A 115 14.18 -25.76 -0.21
N THR A 116 15.53 -25.69 -0.15
CA THR A 116 16.26 -24.73 0.69
C THR A 116 16.71 -23.47 -0.06
N ASP A 117 16.28 -23.27 -1.30
CA ASP A 117 16.65 -22.12 -2.13
C ASP A 117 15.43 -21.23 -2.34
N ALA A 118 15.35 -20.14 -1.58
CA ALA A 118 14.26 -19.16 -1.65
C ALA A 118 14.16 -18.43 -3.00
N THR A 119 15.15 -18.54 -3.86
CA THR A 119 15.06 -18.00 -5.22
C THR A 119 14.20 -18.88 -6.14
N GLN A 120 13.79 -20.06 -5.68
CA GLN A 120 12.94 -21.00 -6.39
C GLN A 120 11.64 -21.25 -5.61
N ALA A 121 10.67 -20.36 -5.78
CA ALA A 121 9.34 -20.55 -5.23
C ALA A 121 8.47 -21.37 -6.20
N THR A 122 7.76 -22.35 -5.67
CA THR A 122 6.63 -22.95 -6.36
C THR A 122 5.47 -21.99 -6.32
N THR A 123 4.84 -21.74 -7.46
CA THR A 123 3.69 -20.84 -7.57
C THR A 123 2.55 -21.53 -8.31
N VAL A 124 1.34 -21.37 -7.82
CA VAL A 124 0.13 -21.82 -8.49
C VAL A 124 -0.90 -20.70 -8.58
N ILE A 125 -1.69 -20.76 -9.64
CA ILE A 125 -2.94 -20.02 -9.79
C ILE A 125 -4.06 -21.04 -9.77
N LEU A 126 -5.08 -20.76 -8.98
CA LEU A 126 -6.28 -21.58 -8.87
C LEU A 126 -7.47 -20.76 -9.35
N ALA A 127 -8.32 -21.33 -10.18
CA ALA A 127 -9.57 -20.70 -10.63
C ALA A 127 -10.71 -21.69 -10.46
N ASP A 128 -11.79 -21.27 -9.81
CA ASP A 128 -13.00 -22.07 -9.68
C ASP A 128 -13.62 -22.31 -11.06
N VAL A 129 -14.13 -23.52 -11.31
CA VAL A 129 -14.62 -23.95 -12.62
C VAL A 129 -16.06 -24.43 -12.50
N THR A 130 -16.96 -23.73 -13.18
CA THR A 130 -18.38 -24.10 -13.25
C THR A 130 -18.68 -25.10 -14.36
N ASP A 131 -17.89 -25.08 -15.45
CA ASP A 131 -18.02 -25.98 -16.61
C ASP A 131 -16.65 -26.55 -17.00
N PRO A 132 -16.27 -27.75 -16.49
CA PRO A 132 -14.98 -28.38 -16.78
C PRO A 132 -14.73 -28.67 -18.27
N ASP A 133 -15.76 -28.96 -19.03
CA ASP A 133 -15.63 -29.26 -20.46
C ASP A 133 -15.32 -27.96 -21.24
N ALA A 134 -16.03 -26.89 -20.93
CA ALA A 134 -15.76 -25.57 -21.51
C ALA A 134 -14.36 -25.06 -21.13
N ALA A 135 -13.94 -25.20 -19.86
CA ALA A 135 -12.59 -24.85 -19.43
C ALA A 135 -11.52 -25.60 -20.20
N SER A 136 -11.66 -26.92 -20.32
CA SER A 136 -10.71 -27.76 -21.05
C SER A 136 -10.63 -27.39 -22.53
N ALA A 137 -11.77 -27.13 -23.16
CA ALA A 137 -11.84 -26.72 -24.58
C ALA A 137 -11.18 -25.36 -24.81
N SER A 138 -11.43 -24.40 -23.91
CA SER A 138 -10.85 -23.06 -23.96
C SER A 138 -9.33 -23.10 -23.78
N ILE A 139 -8.84 -23.81 -22.78
CA ILE A 139 -7.39 -23.96 -22.54
C ILE A 139 -6.72 -24.62 -23.75
N ALA A 140 -7.33 -25.66 -24.32
CA ALA A 140 -6.80 -26.33 -25.51
C ALA A 140 -6.72 -25.38 -26.72
N ALA A 141 -7.71 -24.49 -26.88
CA ALA A 141 -7.70 -23.49 -27.94
C ALA A 141 -6.59 -22.44 -27.73
N ILE A 142 -6.51 -21.86 -26.54
CA ILE A 142 -5.47 -20.86 -26.17
C ILE A 142 -4.06 -21.44 -26.35
N THR A 143 -3.83 -22.66 -25.91
CA THR A 143 -2.51 -23.31 -26.01
C THR A 143 -2.14 -23.67 -27.45
N ALA A 144 -3.12 -24.08 -28.26
CA ALA A 144 -2.91 -24.33 -29.68
C ALA A 144 -2.54 -23.06 -30.45
N ASP A 145 -3.20 -21.95 -30.18
CA ASP A 145 -2.90 -20.64 -30.79
C ASP A 145 -1.49 -20.16 -30.43
N GLN A 146 -1.03 -20.47 -29.21
CA GLN A 146 0.33 -20.16 -28.76
C GLN A 146 1.39 -21.17 -29.26
N GLY A 147 0.98 -22.22 -29.94
CA GLY A 147 1.88 -23.28 -30.45
C GLY A 147 2.48 -24.14 -29.35
N LEU A 148 1.87 -24.20 -28.16
CA LEU A 148 2.30 -25.03 -27.05
C LEU A 148 1.82 -26.47 -27.27
N THR A 149 2.70 -27.43 -26.97
CA THR A 149 2.38 -28.86 -27.01
C THR A 149 2.48 -29.43 -25.62
N PHE A 150 1.37 -29.94 -25.12
CA PHE A 150 1.29 -30.58 -23.81
C PHE A 150 1.40 -32.09 -23.93
N THR A 151 2.00 -32.70 -22.94
CA THR A 151 1.99 -34.14 -22.71
C THR A 151 1.15 -34.45 -21.50
N THR A 152 0.40 -35.55 -21.55
CA THR A 152 -0.46 -35.96 -20.43
C THR A 152 0.33 -36.83 -19.47
N GLU A 153 0.23 -36.51 -18.18
CA GLU A 153 0.72 -37.31 -17.06
C GLU A 153 -0.46 -37.61 -16.10
N THR A 154 -0.35 -38.67 -15.30
CA THR A 154 -1.37 -38.97 -14.27
C THR A 154 -0.68 -39.07 -12.92
N TYR A 155 -1.15 -38.31 -11.94
CA TYR A 155 -0.67 -38.31 -10.58
C TYR A 155 -1.84 -38.33 -9.59
N GLY A 156 -1.83 -39.19 -8.59
CA GLY A 156 -2.91 -39.31 -7.59
C GLY A 156 -4.29 -39.60 -8.17
N GLY A 157 -4.38 -40.07 -9.43
CA GLY A 157 -5.65 -40.27 -10.15
C GLY A 157 -6.13 -39.04 -10.90
N VAL A 158 -5.41 -37.92 -10.84
CA VAL A 158 -5.67 -36.67 -11.58
C VAL A 158 -4.85 -36.66 -12.86
N GLU A 159 -5.44 -36.25 -13.98
CA GLU A 159 -4.76 -36.05 -15.25
C GLU A 159 -4.17 -34.65 -15.33
N LEU A 160 -2.85 -34.56 -15.53
CA LEU A 160 -2.10 -33.33 -15.69
C LEU A 160 -1.72 -33.13 -17.15
N GLN A 161 -1.77 -31.89 -17.61
CA GLN A 161 -1.22 -31.46 -18.88
C GLN A 161 0.08 -30.70 -18.60
N VAL A 162 1.19 -31.17 -19.20
CA VAL A 162 2.55 -30.71 -18.90
C VAL A 162 3.23 -30.20 -20.16
N ALA A 163 3.75 -28.99 -20.10
CA ALA A 163 4.64 -28.40 -21.09
C ALA A 163 5.90 -27.85 -20.38
N ASP A 164 6.92 -27.44 -21.16
CA ASP A 164 8.20 -26.94 -20.63
C ASP A 164 8.00 -25.87 -19.52
N GLY A 165 8.17 -26.27 -18.24
CA GLY A 165 8.12 -25.38 -17.09
C GLY A 165 6.72 -24.97 -16.63
N THR A 166 5.65 -25.55 -17.19
CA THR A 166 4.27 -25.27 -16.78
C THR A 166 3.46 -26.58 -16.77
N ALA A 167 2.61 -26.70 -15.79
CA ALA A 167 1.64 -27.79 -15.75
C ALA A 167 0.26 -27.25 -15.33
N TYR A 168 -0.82 -27.90 -15.77
CA TYR A 168 -2.15 -27.62 -15.27
C TYR A 168 -2.96 -28.88 -15.09
N ALA A 169 -3.95 -28.82 -14.19
CA ALA A 169 -4.90 -29.89 -13.94
C ALA A 169 -6.21 -29.33 -13.40
N LEU A 170 -7.28 -30.11 -13.49
CA LEU A 170 -8.52 -29.89 -12.76
C LEU A 170 -8.50 -30.72 -11.48
N VAL A 171 -8.49 -30.03 -10.32
CA VAL A 171 -8.44 -30.65 -8.99
C VAL A 171 -9.64 -30.14 -8.19
N ASP A 172 -10.52 -31.03 -7.76
CA ASP A 172 -11.71 -30.73 -6.96
C ASP A 172 -12.57 -29.55 -7.47
N GLY A 173 -12.68 -29.44 -8.79
CA GLY A 173 -13.48 -28.38 -9.44
C GLY A 173 -12.75 -27.05 -9.55
N MET A 174 -11.44 -27.01 -9.30
CA MET A 174 -10.61 -25.85 -9.60
C MET A 174 -9.61 -26.18 -10.72
N LEU A 175 -9.45 -25.27 -11.65
CA LEU A 175 -8.33 -25.26 -12.58
C LEU A 175 -7.10 -24.79 -11.81
N VAL A 176 -6.08 -25.62 -11.75
CA VAL A 176 -4.79 -25.31 -11.11
C VAL A 176 -3.74 -25.21 -12.20
N VAL A 177 -3.05 -24.09 -12.26
CA VAL A 177 -1.93 -23.83 -13.17
C VAL A 177 -0.69 -23.55 -12.34
N GLY A 178 0.38 -24.30 -12.55
CA GLY A 178 1.61 -24.19 -11.75
C GLY A 178 2.87 -24.05 -12.59
N ASN A 179 3.95 -23.59 -11.98
CA ASN A 179 5.27 -23.45 -12.58
C ASN A 179 6.04 -24.79 -12.61
N GLY A 180 5.35 -25.88 -12.89
CA GLY A 180 5.89 -27.22 -13.06
C GLY A 180 4.96 -28.29 -12.49
N THR A 181 5.31 -29.56 -12.72
CA THR A 181 4.53 -30.72 -12.24
C THR A 181 4.50 -30.80 -10.72
N ASP A 182 5.60 -30.48 -10.05
CA ASP A 182 5.71 -30.52 -8.59
C ASP A 182 4.67 -29.59 -7.92
N ALA A 183 4.35 -28.48 -8.56
CA ALA A 183 3.32 -27.55 -8.11
C ALA A 183 1.92 -28.22 -8.08
N ILE A 184 1.60 -28.93 -9.17
CA ILE A 184 0.30 -29.64 -9.28
C ILE A 184 0.28 -30.86 -8.35
N HIS A 185 1.40 -31.60 -8.24
CA HIS A 185 1.50 -32.75 -7.32
C HIS A 185 1.21 -32.32 -5.88
N ALA A 186 1.77 -31.20 -5.41
CA ALA A 186 1.52 -30.68 -4.07
C ALA A 186 0.03 -30.35 -3.84
N VAL A 187 -0.63 -29.75 -4.81
CA VAL A 187 -2.07 -29.46 -4.73
C VAL A 187 -2.90 -30.76 -4.74
N VAL A 188 -2.55 -31.75 -5.56
CA VAL A 188 -3.23 -33.06 -5.60
C VAL A 188 -3.04 -33.80 -4.26
N ASP A 189 -1.84 -33.77 -3.67
CA ASP A 189 -1.57 -34.38 -2.37
C ASP A 189 -2.37 -33.69 -1.26
N THR A 190 -2.49 -32.36 -1.29
CA THR A 190 -3.29 -31.59 -0.34
C THR A 190 -4.77 -31.94 -0.48
N SER A 191 -5.32 -32.00 -1.70
CA SER A 191 -6.67 -32.47 -1.99
C SER A 191 -6.88 -33.92 -1.50
N GLY A 192 -5.85 -34.77 -1.57
CA GLY A 192 -5.83 -36.16 -1.11
C GLY A 192 -5.76 -36.31 0.42
N GLY A 193 -5.63 -35.23 1.20
CA GLY A 193 -5.69 -35.22 2.67
C GLY A 193 -4.39 -34.83 3.37
N SER A 194 -3.40 -34.27 2.65
CA SER A 194 -2.27 -33.59 3.30
C SER A 194 -2.74 -32.27 3.92
N ASP A 195 -1.97 -31.75 4.89
CA ASP A 195 -2.30 -30.49 5.57
C ASP A 195 -2.33 -29.32 4.55
N SER A 196 -3.37 -28.51 4.65
CA SER A 196 -3.58 -27.34 3.79
C SER A 196 -3.35 -26.02 4.52
N LEU A 197 -3.17 -24.94 3.78
CA LEU A 197 -3.11 -23.58 4.32
C LEU A 197 -4.33 -23.28 5.21
N ALA A 198 -5.52 -23.69 4.80
CA ALA A 198 -6.75 -23.51 5.58
C ALA A 198 -6.72 -24.15 6.97
N THR A 199 -5.83 -25.13 7.19
CA THR A 199 -5.64 -25.80 8.51
C THR A 199 -4.49 -25.22 9.33
N GLN A 200 -3.69 -24.31 8.75
CA GLN A 200 -2.55 -23.70 9.44
C GLN A 200 -3.01 -22.68 10.49
N PRO A 201 -2.56 -22.84 11.76
CA PRO A 201 -2.92 -21.89 12.82
C PRO A 201 -2.51 -20.45 12.53
N ALA A 202 -1.36 -20.23 11.89
CA ALA A 202 -0.89 -18.89 11.52
C ALA A 202 -1.87 -18.20 10.55
N PHE A 203 -2.30 -18.92 9.51
CA PHE A 203 -3.28 -18.41 8.54
C PHE A 203 -4.65 -18.21 9.17
N THR A 204 -5.17 -19.23 9.89
CA THR A 204 -6.51 -19.16 10.48
C THR A 204 -6.63 -18.07 11.54
N ASN A 205 -5.58 -17.86 12.37
CA ASN A 205 -5.54 -16.77 13.33
C ASN A 205 -5.52 -15.41 12.63
N ALA A 206 -4.62 -15.22 11.65
CA ALA A 206 -4.51 -13.98 10.90
C ALA A 206 -5.82 -13.61 10.20
N MET A 207 -6.50 -14.58 9.57
CA MET A 207 -7.77 -14.36 8.88
C MET A 207 -8.95 -14.17 9.85
N SER A 208 -8.90 -14.74 11.06
CA SER A 208 -9.98 -14.57 12.05
C SER A 208 -10.09 -13.14 12.60
N GLU A 209 -9.04 -12.34 12.47
CA GLU A 209 -9.01 -10.93 12.88
C GLU A 209 -9.63 -10.01 11.81
N GLN A 210 -9.83 -10.52 10.59
CA GLN A 210 -10.37 -9.76 9.48
C GLN A 210 -11.91 -9.83 9.42
N PRO A 211 -12.58 -8.85 8.81
CA PRO A 211 -14.01 -8.94 8.46
C PRO A 211 -14.30 -10.23 7.70
N ASN A 212 -15.46 -10.86 7.95
CA ASN A 212 -15.85 -12.11 7.28
C ASN A 212 -16.45 -11.91 5.89
N ASP A 213 -16.79 -10.68 5.53
CA ASP A 213 -17.40 -10.32 4.24
C ASP A 213 -16.47 -9.35 3.51
N TYR A 214 -15.71 -9.88 2.57
CA TYR A 214 -14.68 -9.14 1.84
C TYR A 214 -14.62 -9.52 0.37
N LEU A 215 -14.01 -8.66 -0.42
CA LEU A 215 -13.80 -8.83 -1.86
C LEU A 215 -12.54 -9.65 -2.18
N ALA A 216 -11.51 -9.46 -1.45
CA ALA A 216 -10.24 -10.15 -1.62
C ALA A 216 -9.56 -10.33 -0.27
N SER A 217 -8.73 -11.34 -0.17
CA SER A 217 -7.88 -11.59 0.99
C SER A 217 -6.42 -11.77 0.58
N PHE A 218 -5.54 -11.38 1.49
CA PHE A 218 -4.08 -11.48 1.35
C PHE A 218 -3.49 -12.03 2.64
N TYR A 219 -2.51 -12.91 2.49
CA TYR A 219 -1.77 -13.48 3.60
C TYR A 219 -0.30 -13.65 3.21
N VAL A 220 0.60 -13.33 4.14
CA VAL A 220 2.03 -13.55 3.99
C VAL A 220 2.60 -14.09 5.29
N ASP A 221 3.35 -15.19 5.21
CA ASP A 221 4.19 -15.73 6.28
C ASP A 221 5.62 -15.21 6.09
N LEU A 222 5.95 -14.12 6.76
CA LEU A 222 7.26 -13.49 6.69
C LEU A 222 8.33 -14.35 7.38
N ALA A 223 7.97 -15.09 8.43
CA ALA A 223 8.89 -15.99 9.11
C ALA A 223 9.26 -17.18 8.21
N GLY A 224 8.28 -17.78 7.54
CA GLY A 224 8.51 -18.83 6.54
C GLY A 224 9.34 -18.35 5.35
N LEU A 225 9.10 -17.14 4.86
CA LEU A 225 9.91 -16.51 3.80
C LEU A 225 11.37 -16.30 4.24
N ALA A 226 11.59 -15.84 5.46
CA ALA A 226 12.93 -15.63 6.00
C ALA A 226 13.69 -16.95 6.17
N GLU A 227 13.03 -17.98 6.69
CA GLU A 227 13.59 -19.33 6.83
C GLU A 227 13.97 -19.89 5.45
N ALA A 228 13.08 -19.80 4.47
CA ALA A 228 13.32 -20.29 3.11
C ALA A 228 14.47 -19.57 2.42
N SER A 229 14.63 -18.26 2.65
CA SER A 229 15.69 -17.46 2.03
C SER A 229 17.07 -17.71 2.62
N GLY A 230 17.17 -18.48 3.73
CA GLY A 230 18.41 -18.63 4.48
C GLY A 230 18.92 -17.28 5.01
N ALA A 231 18.15 -16.22 4.82
CA ALA A 231 18.39 -14.98 5.48
C ALA A 231 18.12 -15.25 6.96
N ILE A 232 19.14 -15.06 7.79
CA ILE A 232 18.93 -14.79 9.21
C ILE A 232 18.36 -13.35 9.23
N ALA A 233 17.24 -13.20 8.58
CA ALA A 233 16.48 -11.99 8.71
C ALA A 233 15.83 -12.13 10.08
N ASP A 234 16.34 -11.40 11.01
CA ASP A 234 15.51 -10.92 12.07
C ASP A 234 14.42 -10.11 11.36
N VAL A 235 13.34 -10.79 10.90
CA VAL A 235 12.13 -10.17 10.35
C VAL A 235 11.49 -9.27 11.42
N GLY A 236 12.25 -8.99 12.44
CA GLY A 236 11.83 -8.26 13.59
C GLY A 236 10.73 -9.01 14.33
N ARG A 237 9.74 -8.27 14.78
CA ARG A 237 8.63 -8.82 15.57
C ARG A 237 7.44 -9.27 14.71
N ILE A 238 7.45 -9.02 13.40
CA ILE A 238 6.35 -9.37 12.49
C ILE A 238 6.61 -10.74 11.88
N THR A 239 5.78 -11.73 12.22
CA THR A 239 5.90 -13.09 11.68
C THR A 239 4.94 -13.35 10.53
N THR A 240 3.74 -12.77 10.59
CA THR A 240 2.72 -12.90 9.56
C THR A 240 2.05 -11.55 9.31
N ALA A 241 1.45 -11.38 8.14
CA ALA A 241 0.57 -10.26 7.84
C ALA A 241 -0.64 -10.76 7.05
N SER A 242 -1.80 -10.16 7.31
CA SER A 242 -3.02 -10.42 6.57
C SER A 242 -3.75 -9.12 6.25
N ALA A 243 -4.50 -9.12 5.15
CA ALA A 243 -5.34 -8.00 4.78
C ALA A 243 -6.57 -8.48 4.01
N VAL A 244 -7.63 -7.68 4.04
CA VAL A 244 -8.83 -7.88 3.22
C VAL A 244 -9.27 -6.58 2.57
N LEU A 245 -9.80 -6.70 1.36
CA LEU A 245 -10.41 -5.61 0.62
C LEU A 245 -11.93 -5.69 0.76
N VAL A 246 -12.56 -4.60 1.12
CA VAL A 246 -14.01 -4.47 1.34
C VAL A 246 -14.55 -3.28 0.52
N ALA A 247 -15.70 -3.44 -0.10
CA ALA A 247 -16.45 -2.31 -0.66
C ALA A 247 -17.37 -1.75 0.43
N GLU A 248 -17.10 -0.51 0.81
CA GLU A 248 -17.96 0.30 1.65
C GLU A 248 -18.87 1.19 0.77
N THR A 249 -19.85 1.86 1.36
CA THR A 249 -20.79 2.71 0.60
C THR A 249 -20.09 3.81 -0.20
N ASP A 250 -19.01 4.38 0.35
CA ASP A 250 -18.36 5.57 -0.20
C ASP A 250 -16.90 5.35 -0.64
N GLY A 251 -16.43 4.11 -0.63
CA GLY A 251 -15.07 3.80 -1.06
C GLY A 251 -14.68 2.33 -0.98
N LEU A 252 -13.51 2.03 -1.46
CA LEU A 252 -12.84 0.74 -1.28
C LEU A 252 -11.91 0.83 -0.07
N LYS A 253 -12.04 -0.11 0.86
CA LYS A 253 -11.25 -0.19 2.08
C LYS A 253 -10.40 -1.44 2.12
N LEU A 254 -9.10 -1.27 2.25
CA LEU A 254 -8.14 -2.32 2.54
C LEU A 254 -7.81 -2.26 4.03
N SER A 255 -8.17 -3.29 4.77
CA SER A 255 -7.84 -3.43 6.19
C SER A 255 -6.89 -4.59 6.39
N GLY A 256 -5.87 -4.42 7.21
CA GLY A 256 -4.94 -5.48 7.49
C GLY A 256 -4.33 -5.40 8.88
N SER A 257 -3.72 -6.50 9.29
CA SER A 257 -3.05 -6.64 10.55
C SER A 257 -1.77 -7.47 10.44
N ALA A 258 -0.82 -7.16 11.30
CA ALA A 258 0.42 -7.89 11.46
C ALA A 258 0.71 -8.05 12.97
N PRO A 259 0.44 -9.23 13.55
CA PRO A 259 0.73 -9.48 14.96
C PRO A 259 2.23 -9.41 15.23
N LEU A 260 2.59 -8.80 16.36
CA LEU A 260 3.96 -8.63 16.82
C LEU A 260 4.31 -9.76 17.80
N SER A 261 5.30 -10.57 17.45
CA SER A 261 5.84 -11.56 18.39
C SER A 261 6.49 -10.87 19.59
N ALA A 262 6.42 -11.51 20.77
CA ALA A 262 7.11 -11.05 21.95
C ALA A 262 8.64 -11.17 21.73
N GLY A 263 9.27 -10.10 21.28
CA GLY A 263 10.72 -10.02 21.07
C GLY A 263 11.45 -9.58 22.33
N SER A 264 12.63 -10.11 22.53
CA SER A 264 13.55 -9.69 23.56
C SER A 264 14.06 -8.26 23.27
N GLY A 265 13.68 -7.31 24.10
CA GLY A 265 14.55 -6.16 24.38
C GLY A 265 14.20 -4.78 23.87
N ALA A 266 13.14 -4.56 23.12
CA ALA A 266 12.59 -3.22 22.97
C ALA A 266 11.30 -3.14 23.78
N ASP A 267 11.30 -2.37 24.85
CA ASP A 267 10.10 -2.12 25.62
C ASP A 267 9.00 -1.58 24.71
N ALA A 268 8.00 -2.41 24.45
CA ALA A 268 6.77 -2.01 23.75
C ALA A 268 5.96 -0.95 24.53
N SER A 269 6.53 -0.46 25.64
CA SER A 269 5.93 0.56 26.50
C SER A 269 6.10 2.00 25.99
N ALA A 270 6.76 2.21 24.86
CA ALA A 270 7.05 3.55 24.34
C ALA A 270 6.31 3.91 23.04
N ALA A 271 5.50 3.02 22.46
CA ALA A 271 4.61 3.47 21.39
C ALA A 271 3.57 4.42 22.01
N PRO A 272 3.49 5.70 21.60
CA PRO A 272 2.44 6.57 22.09
C PRO A 272 1.09 5.90 21.79
N ALA A 273 0.20 5.91 22.80
CA ALA A 273 -1.15 5.37 22.63
C ALA A 273 -1.72 5.93 21.32
N ALA A 274 -2.28 5.05 20.48
CA ALA A 274 -2.85 5.43 19.21
C ALA A 274 -3.84 6.59 19.43
N GLN A 275 -3.45 7.78 19.01
CA GLN A 275 -4.26 8.99 19.10
C GLN A 275 -4.35 9.62 17.71
N PRO A 276 -5.47 10.30 17.40
CA PRO A 276 -5.62 10.98 16.12
C PRO A 276 -4.65 12.15 16.01
N GLY A 277 -4.18 12.42 14.79
CA GLY A 277 -3.43 13.62 14.48
C GLY A 277 -4.21 14.88 14.78
N THR A 278 -3.56 15.87 15.35
CA THR A 278 -4.14 17.16 15.69
C THR A 278 -3.66 18.27 14.76
N LEU A 279 -2.47 18.13 14.17
CA LEU A 279 -1.85 19.14 13.32
C LEU A 279 -2.61 19.41 12.01
N THR A 280 -3.49 18.50 11.60
CA THR A 280 -4.39 18.71 10.45
C THR A 280 -5.34 19.90 10.64
N SER A 281 -5.62 20.28 11.89
CA SER A 281 -6.40 21.48 12.23
C SER A 281 -5.60 22.80 12.13
N TRP A 282 -4.34 22.76 11.74
CA TRP A 282 -3.50 23.90 11.36
C TRP A 282 -3.23 23.96 9.85
N MET A 283 -3.43 22.84 9.12
CA MET A 283 -3.17 22.79 7.68
C MET A 283 -4.27 23.54 6.92
N PRO A 284 -3.93 24.35 5.91
CA PRO A 284 -4.92 25.00 5.05
C PRO A 284 -5.85 23.98 4.37
N GLU A 285 -7.12 24.36 4.13
CA GLU A 285 -8.09 23.53 3.37
C GLU A 285 -7.63 23.20 1.95
N THR A 286 -6.67 23.96 1.42
CA THR A 286 -6.05 23.75 0.09
C THR A 286 -4.93 22.72 0.09
N THR A 287 -4.68 22.06 1.21
CA THR A 287 -3.70 20.96 1.32
C THR A 287 -4.18 19.76 0.48
N LEU A 288 -3.33 19.31 -0.43
CA LEU A 288 -3.61 18.19 -1.34
C LEU A 288 -3.16 16.84 -0.79
N ALA A 289 -2.09 16.86 -0.02
CA ALA A 289 -1.57 15.66 0.62
C ALA A 289 -0.96 15.99 1.98
N GLU A 290 -1.14 15.08 2.91
CA GLU A 290 -0.52 15.18 4.23
C GLU A 290 0.01 13.82 4.69
N VAL A 291 1.03 13.88 5.55
CA VAL A 291 1.53 12.74 6.31
C VAL A 291 1.75 13.19 7.74
N THR A 292 1.05 12.57 8.67
CA THR A 292 1.20 12.81 10.10
C THR A 292 1.77 11.58 10.78
N VAL A 293 2.79 11.78 11.62
CA VAL A 293 3.46 10.74 12.39
C VAL A 293 3.69 11.18 13.83
N PHE A 294 3.69 10.22 14.76
CA PHE A 294 4.03 10.44 16.16
C PHE A 294 5.32 9.74 16.54
N GLY A 295 6.10 10.35 17.44
CA GLY A 295 7.31 9.72 17.96
C GLY A 295 8.36 9.42 16.88
N LEU A 296 8.46 10.30 15.87
CA LEU A 296 9.43 10.13 14.77
C LEU A 296 10.85 10.02 15.29
N ARG A 297 11.18 10.71 16.38
CA ARG A 297 12.47 10.58 17.07
C ARG A 297 12.73 9.14 17.50
N ASP A 298 11.81 8.54 18.26
CA ASP A 298 11.96 7.18 18.79
C ASP A 298 12.04 6.15 17.66
N ALA A 299 11.24 6.33 16.60
CA ALA A 299 11.27 5.49 15.42
C ALA A 299 12.63 5.57 14.68
N LEU A 300 13.20 6.78 14.55
CA LEU A 300 14.53 6.98 13.97
C LEU A 300 15.62 6.35 14.82
N GLU A 301 15.60 6.56 16.15
CA GLU A 301 16.57 5.99 17.08
C GLU A 301 16.51 4.44 17.05
N ALA A 302 15.31 3.85 17.04
CA ALA A 302 15.11 2.40 16.93
C ALA A 302 15.59 1.85 15.57
N GLY A 303 15.27 2.52 14.47
CA GLY A 303 15.72 2.13 13.13
C GLY A 303 17.25 2.17 12.99
N LEU A 304 17.90 3.16 13.59
CA LEU A 304 19.35 3.29 13.61
C LEU A 304 20.03 2.20 14.46
N ALA A 305 19.41 1.81 15.58
CA ALA A 305 19.90 0.70 16.40
C ALA A 305 19.89 -0.61 15.60
N VAL A 306 18.81 -0.92 14.90
CA VAL A 306 18.72 -2.10 14.03
C VAL A 306 19.71 -2.03 12.87
N ALA A 307 19.86 -0.86 12.24
CA ALA A 307 20.83 -0.68 11.15
C ALA A 307 22.27 -0.95 11.61
N GLY A 308 22.61 -0.68 12.87
CA GLY A 308 23.94 -0.97 13.43
C GLY A 308 24.26 -2.47 13.52
N ASP A 309 23.26 -3.33 13.55
CA ASP A 309 23.41 -4.79 13.75
C ASP A 309 23.45 -5.59 12.44
N VAL A 310 23.23 -4.95 11.27
CA VAL A 310 23.27 -5.63 9.96
C VAL A 310 24.49 -5.22 9.14
N PRO A 311 25.11 -6.12 8.34
CA PRO A 311 26.34 -5.83 7.59
C PRO A 311 26.23 -4.65 6.62
N GLU A 312 25.07 -4.43 6.01
CA GLU A 312 24.83 -3.28 5.14
C GLU A 312 24.53 -1.98 5.92
N GLY A 313 24.23 -2.08 7.20
CA GLY A 313 23.93 -0.94 8.08
C GLY A 313 25.13 -0.06 8.40
N GLU A 314 26.38 -0.56 8.21
CA GLU A 314 27.60 0.28 8.33
C GLU A 314 27.55 1.49 7.38
N GLN A 315 26.91 1.36 6.21
CA GLN A 315 26.73 2.47 5.27
C GLN A 315 25.74 3.51 5.82
N VAL A 316 24.67 3.07 6.48
CA VAL A 316 23.65 3.93 7.08
C VAL A 316 24.26 4.69 8.27
N THR A 317 24.96 4.00 9.17
CA THR A 317 25.62 4.63 10.33
C THR A 317 26.70 5.61 9.91
N SER A 318 27.51 5.28 8.90
CA SER A 318 28.52 6.16 8.33
C SER A 318 27.92 7.41 7.66
N ALA A 319 26.79 7.24 6.94
CA ALA A 319 26.06 8.37 6.35
C ALA A 319 25.50 9.30 7.44
N LEU A 320 24.98 8.74 8.52
CA LEU A 320 24.47 9.50 9.65
C LEU A 320 25.59 10.27 10.38
N ASP A 321 26.75 9.64 10.61
CA ASP A 321 27.90 10.32 11.21
C ASP A 321 28.39 11.47 10.32
N THR A 322 28.31 11.29 9.00
CA THR A 322 28.59 12.35 8.03
C THR A 322 27.57 13.50 8.15
N LEU A 323 26.28 13.18 8.30
CA LEU A 323 25.23 14.18 8.50
C LEU A 323 25.40 14.91 9.84
N ARG A 324 25.73 14.20 10.93
CA ARG A 324 26.05 14.81 12.22
C ARG A 324 27.21 15.80 12.10
N ALA A 325 28.31 15.38 11.48
CA ALA A 325 29.48 16.23 11.28
C ALA A 325 29.14 17.45 10.39
N LEU A 326 28.34 17.26 9.35
CA LEU A 326 27.90 18.34 8.45
C LEU A 326 27.00 19.33 9.20
N ALA A 327 26.01 18.86 9.97
CA ALA A 327 25.13 19.71 10.76
C ALA A 327 25.90 20.54 11.76
N ALA A 328 26.82 19.94 12.51
CA ALA A 328 27.65 20.63 13.45
C ALA A 328 28.58 21.67 12.78
N PHE A 329 29.21 21.32 11.66
CA PHE A 329 30.13 22.21 10.95
C PHE A 329 29.41 23.32 10.17
N ALA A 330 28.42 22.97 9.36
CA ALA A 330 27.74 23.91 8.46
C ALA A 330 26.69 24.76 9.19
N LEU A 331 25.86 24.14 10.03
CA LEU A 331 24.73 24.78 10.68
C LEU A 331 25.00 25.16 12.15
N GLY A 332 26.03 24.60 12.77
CA GLY A 332 26.37 24.87 14.16
C GLY A 332 25.37 24.27 15.16
N VAL A 333 24.69 23.18 14.79
CA VAL A 333 23.71 22.46 15.62
C VAL A 333 24.11 21.00 15.77
N ASP A 334 23.82 20.45 16.94
CA ASP A 334 23.97 19.03 17.21
C ASP A 334 22.72 18.29 16.76
N LEU A 335 22.89 17.28 15.90
CA LEU A 335 21.74 16.56 15.35
C LEU A 335 20.95 15.85 16.45
N ASP A 336 21.64 15.21 17.39
CA ASP A 336 21.01 14.41 18.44
C ASP A 336 20.46 15.28 19.59
N ALA A 337 21.18 16.36 19.97
CA ALA A 337 20.78 17.20 21.08
C ALA A 337 19.86 18.37 20.70
N ASP A 338 19.99 18.92 19.48
CA ASP A 338 19.21 20.07 19.03
C ASP A 338 18.07 19.69 18.06
N VAL A 339 18.30 18.77 17.10
CA VAL A 339 17.35 18.51 16.01
C VAL A 339 16.38 17.37 16.35
N LEU A 340 16.87 16.23 16.86
CA LEU A 340 15.98 15.11 17.18
C LEU A 340 14.89 15.45 18.21
N PRO A 341 15.11 16.31 19.23
CA PRO A 341 14.05 16.75 20.12
C PRO A 341 12.91 17.52 19.45
N LEU A 342 13.11 18.08 18.24
CA LEU A 342 12.04 18.72 17.48
C LEU A 342 11.00 17.70 16.99
N LEU A 343 11.36 16.41 16.93
CA LEU A 343 10.59 15.31 16.39
C LEU A 343 10.02 14.39 17.49
N ASP A 344 10.03 14.83 18.76
CA ASP A 344 9.58 14.02 19.91
C ASP A 344 8.05 13.98 20.06
N GLY A 345 7.33 14.89 19.41
CA GLY A 345 5.87 14.98 19.40
C GLY A 345 5.24 14.56 18.07
N GLU A 346 4.14 15.21 17.77
CA GLU A 346 3.47 15.07 16.48
C GLU A 346 4.26 15.83 15.40
N THR A 347 4.52 15.19 14.28
CA THR A 347 5.20 15.77 13.13
C THR A 347 4.32 15.56 11.90
N ALA A 348 4.05 16.61 11.14
CA ALA A 348 3.21 16.51 9.97
C ALA A 348 3.80 17.28 8.78
N LEU A 349 3.74 16.67 7.61
CA LEU A 349 4.11 17.28 6.32
C LEU A 349 2.83 17.54 5.52
N ALA A 350 2.62 18.79 5.13
CA ALA A 350 1.53 19.19 4.24
C ALA A 350 2.09 19.64 2.88
N ILE A 351 1.48 19.15 1.83
CA ILE A 351 1.78 19.53 0.44
C ILE A 351 0.52 20.17 -0.12
N GLY A 352 0.60 21.45 -0.44
CA GLY A 352 -0.46 22.19 -1.10
C GLY A 352 -0.32 22.19 -2.61
N GLY A 353 -1.23 22.88 -3.27
CA GLY A 353 -1.19 23.08 -4.71
C GLY A 353 -0.10 24.06 -5.15
N ILE A 354 -0.16 24.44 -6.41
CA ILE A 354 0.73 25.46 -6.98
C ILE A 354 0.19 26.83 -6.58
N GLY A 355 0.99 27.57 -5.81
CA GLY A 355 0.66 28.94 -5.40
C GLY A 355 0.58 29.92 -6.57
N PRO A 356 0.09 31.17 -6.32
CA PRO A 356 -0.08 32.18 -7.36
C PRO A 356 1.19 32.54 -8.14
N ALA A 357 2.36 32.30 -7.54
CA ALA A 357 3.66 32.54 -8.17
C ALA A 357 4.13 31.36 -9.06
N GLY A 358 3.35 30.29 -9.18
CA GLY A 358 3.73 29.08 -9.91
C GLY A 358 4.70 28.18 -9.13
N THR A 359 4.91 28.44 -7.85
CA THR A 359 5.72 27.63 -6.94
C THR A 359 4.83 26.68 -6.15
N PRO A 360 5.28 25.43 -5.89
CA PRO A 360 4.56 24.53 -5.01
C PRO A 360 4.51 25.13 -3.59
N SER A 361 3.43 24.89 -2.86
CA SER A 361 3.32 25.20 -1.44
C SER A 361 3.57 23.94 -0.62
N GLY A 362 4.19 24.11 0.55
CA GLY A 362 4.47 22.98 1.43
C GLY A 362 4.88 23.46 2.81
N GLN A 363 4.40 22.75 3.82
CA GLN A 363 4.68 23.05 5.22
C GLN A 363 5.06 21.78 5.98
N LEU A 364 6.06 21.91 6.85
CA LEU A 364 6.37 20.95 7.89
C LEU A 364 5.89 21.55 9.22
N LEU A 365 4.98 20.87 9.88
CA LEU A 365 4.43 21.24 11.16
C LEU A 365 5.04 20.34 12.25
N LEU A 366 5.51 20.93 13.31
CA LEU A 366 6.11 20.24 14.44
C LEU A 366 5.38 20.63 15.71
N GLY A 367 4.93 19.63 16.48
CA GLY A 367 4.40 19.80 17.82
C GLY A 367 5.38 19.27 18.88
N PRO A 368 6.56 19.88 19.04
CA PRO A 368 7.57 19.41 19.97
C PRO A 368 7.12 19.64 21.42
N SER A 369 7.74 18.92 22.35
CA SER A 369 7.48 19.11 23.79
C SER A 369 7.92 20.48 24.33
N ASP A 370 8.86 21.14 23.65
CA ASP A 370 9.35 22.49 23.96
C ASP A 370 9.40 23.35 22.68
N PRO A 371 8.28 24.02 22.31
CA PRO A 371 8.22 24.85 21.11
C PRO A 371 9.20 26.03 21.10
N ASP A 372 9.43 26.66 22.24
CA ASP A 372 10.35 27.79 22.37
C ASP A 372 11.80 27.36 22.12
N ALA A 373 12.21 26.21 22.64
CA ALA A 373 13.51 25.64 22.36
C ALA A 373 13.66 25.31 20.86
N ALA A 374 12.62 24.80 20.24
CA ALA A 374 12.60 24.47 18.81
C ALA A 374 12.81 25.72 17.94
N VAL A 375 12.07 26.80 18.19
CA VAL A 375 12.27 28.08 17.50
C VAL A 375 13.67 28.63 17.74
N GLY A 376 14.22 28.46 18.97
CA GLY A 376 15.58 28.84 19.29
C GLY A 376 16.64 28.08 18.47
N VAL A 377 16.44 26.80 18.21
CA VAL A 377 17.30 25.99 17.30
C VAL A 377 17.26 26.54 15.90
N LEU A 378 16.05 26.75 15.35
CA LEU A 378 15.85 27.28 13.99
C LEU A 378 16.46 28.69 13.85
N GLY A 379 16.35 29.53 14.87
CA GLY A 379 16.95 30.85 14.93
C GLY A 379 18.49 30.78 14.84
N ARG A 380 19.13 29.86 15.57
CA ARG A 380 20.59 29.65 15.48
C ARG A 380 21.02 29.21 14.10
N ILE A 381 20.22 28.35 13.43
CA ILE A 381 20.45 27.92 12.04
C ILE A 381 20.36 29.12 11.11
N ALA A 382 19.35 29.97 11.27
CA ALA A 382 19.12 31.17 10.44
C ALA A 382 20.30 32.16 10.58
N ASP A 383 20.77 32.44 11.80
CA ASP A 383 21.92 33.30 12.08
C ASP A 383 23.20 32.74 11.45
N ARG A 384 23.37 31.42 11.51
CA ARG A 384 24.54 30.76 10.93
C ARG A 384 24.55 30.86 9.40
N ILE A 385 23.41 30.62 8.76
CA ILE A 385 23.26 30.77 7.31
C ILE A 385 23.49 32.21 6.90
N GLY A 386 22.87 33.16 7.59
CA GLY A 386 23.08 34.60 7.34
C GLY A 386 24.56 35.03 7.45
N SER A 387 25.31 34.45 8.39
CA SER A 387 26.74 34.72 8.53
C SER A 387 27.64 34.00 7.51
N SER A 388 27.12 33.01 6.80
CA SER A 388 27.86 32.15 5.87
C SER A 388 27.62 32.47 4.40
N GLY A 389 27.00 33.61 4.08
CA GLY A 389 26.74 34.06 2.69
C GLY A 389 25.31 33.95 2.22
N GLY A 390 24.42 33.41 3.06
CA GLY A 390 22.96 33.55 2.88
C GLY A 390 22.45 34.85 3.50
N SER A 391 21.14 34.97 3.60
CA SER A 391 20.46 36.06 4.32
C SER A 391 19.37 35.50 5.23
N SER A 392 19.12 36.18 6.35
CA SER A 392 17.96 35.92 7.17
C SER A 392 17.28 37.24 7.54
N SER A 393 15.96 37.24 7.57
CA SER A 393 15.16 38.40 7.97
C SER A 393 13.89 37.93 8.69
N THR A 394 13.51 38.67 9.72
CA THR A 394 12.27 38.39 10.45
C THR A 394 11.27 39.51 10.19
N GLU A 395 10.05 39.16 9.86
CA GLU A 395 8.93 40.09 9.72
C GLU A 395 7.75 39.59 10.54
N THR A 396 6.90 40.50 11.00
CA THR A 396 5.67 40.14 11.70
C THR A 396 4.50 40.21 10.72
N LEU A 397 3.89 39.07 10.41
CA LEU A 397 2.68 38.95 9.60
C LEU A 397 1.53 38.41 10.47
N ASP A 398 0.41 39.09 10.50
CA ASP A 398 -0.77 38.72 11.27
C ASP A 398 -0.51 38.42 12.76
N GLY A 399 0.49 39.10 13.34
CA GLY A 399 0.88 38.95 14.73
C GLY A 399 1.85 37.79 15.00
N ILE A 400 2.35 37.14 13.96
CA ILE A 400 3.32 36.04 14.04
C ILE A 400 4.66 36.51 13.47
N ASP A 401 5.72 36.25 14.22
CA ASP A 401 7.07 36.51 13.77
C ASP A 401 7.54 35.38 12.84
N ILE A 402 7.73 35.70 11.57
CA ILE A 402 8.19 34.77 10.54
C ILE A 402 9.62 35.12 10.16
N THR A 403 10.51 34.18 10.32
CA THR A 403 11.91 34.30 9.90
C THR A 403 12.11 33.60 8.56
N THR A 404 12.47 34.37 7.54
CA THR A 404 12.82 33.88 6.22
C THR A 404 14.33 33.72 6.10
N ILE A 405 14.76 32.59 5.56
CA ILE A 405 16.13 32.24 5.25
C ILE A 405 16.25 32.11 3.72
N SER A 406 17.23 32.77 3.13
CA SER A 406 17.53 32.63 1.71
C SER A 406 18.99 32.26 1.50
N VAL A 407 19.21 31.20 0.72
CA VAL A 407 20.53 30.72 0.32
C VAL A 407 20.68 30.90 -1.19
N PRO A 408 21.69 31.65 -1.65
CA PRO A 408 21.91 31.84 -3.09
C PRO A 408 21.96 30.50 -3.84
N ASP A 409 21.32 30.44 -4.99
CA ASP A 409 21.26 29.26 -5.88
C ASP A 409 20.58 27.99 -5.29
N THR A 410 20.13 28.04 -4.03
CA THR A 410 19.47 26.90 -3.36
C THR A 410 17.97 27.15 -3.18
N GLY A 411 17.59 28.36 -2.76
CA GLY A 411 16.19 28.71 -2.56
C GLY A 411 15.94 29.45 -1.25
N GLU A 412 14.67 29.50 -0.89
CA GLU A 412 14.14 30.15 0.30
C GLU A 412 13.42 29.15 1.17
N ALA A 413 13.45 29.37 2.47
CA ALA A 413 12.63 28.69 3.47
C ALA A 413 12.25 29.69 4.57
N ALA A 414 11.12 29.50 5.20
CA ALA A 414 10.69 30.35 6.30
C ALA A 414 10.21 29.49 7.47
N PHE A 415 10.29 30.04 8.68
CA PHE A 415 9.72 29.38 9.84
C PHE A 415 9.11 30.41 10.80
N GLY A 416 8.17 29.94 11.60
CA GLY A 416 7.51 30.71 12.64
C GLY A 416 6.80 29.79 13.62
N MET A 417 6.20 30.36 14.65
CA MET A 417 5.39 29.64 15.62
C MET A 417 3.95 30.13 15.56
N VAL A 418 3.03 29.20 15.37
CA VAL A 418 1.58 29.45 15.38
C VAL A 418 1.00 28.71 16.58
N ASP A 419 0.54 29.45 17.58
CA ASP A 419 0.24 28.90 18.93
C ASP A 419 1.48 28.15 19.46
N ASP A 420 1.36 26.83 19.72
CA ASP A 420 2.44 25.96 20.20
C ASP A 420 3.03 25.07 19.09
N VAL A 421 2.68 25.33 17.82
CA VAL A 421 3.15 24.56 16.65
C VAL A 421 4.24 25.33 15.92
N VAL A 422 5.38 24.70 15.72
CA VAL A 422 6.46 25.23 14.89
C VAL A 422 6.20 24.88 13.43
N VAL A 423 6.12 25.90 12.59
CA VAL A 423 5.83 25.75 11.16
C VAL A 423 7.09 26.11 10.37
N ILE A 424 7.47 25.22 9.46
CA ILE A 424 8.55 25.46 8.49
C ILE A 424 7.92 25.37 7.10
N GLY A 425 7.98 26.45 6.33
CA GLY A 425 7.42 26.55 4.97
C GLY A 425 8.49 26.76 3.91
N LEU A 426 8.14 26.53 2.66
CA LEU A 426 8.98 26.85 1.51
C LEU A 426 9.09 28.36 1.30
N SER A 427 8.18 29.15 1.91
CA SER A 427 8.15 30.61 1.89
C SER A 427 7.46 31.17 3.13
N ALA A 428 7.60 32.48 3.39
CA ALA A 428 6.85 33.18 4.43
C ALA A 428 5.33 33.05 4.25
N ALA A 429 4.87 33.00 3.01
CA ALA A 429 3.44 32.83 2.70
C ALA A 429 2.89 31.48 3.15
N ASP A 430 3.71 30.42 3.12
CA ASP A 430 3.30 29.08 3.59
C ASP A 430 3.09 29.07 5.11
N VAL A 431 3.95 29.77 5.86
CA VAL A 431 3.79 29.91 7.32
C VAL A 431 2.56 30.77 7.66
N ALA A 432 2.37 31.87 6.94
CA ALA A 432 1.18 32.74 7.09
C ALA A 432 -0.12 32.01 6.76
N ALA A 433 -0.12 31.13 5.75
CA ALA A 433 -1.30 30.34 5.38
C ALA A 433 -1.74 29.37 6.52
N VAL A 434 -0.79 28.82 7.26
CA VAL A 434 -1.11 28.00 8.46
C VAL A 434 -1.77 28.85 9.54
N ALA A 435 -1.25 30.07 9.78
CA ALA A 435 -1.86 30.98 10.74
C ALA A 435 -3.27 31.43 10.33
N GLU A 436 -3.47 31.72 9.06
CA GLU A 436 -4.78 32.08 8.50
C GLU A 436 -5.77 30.89 8.64
N ALA A 437 -5.36 29.69 8.25
CA ALA A 437 -6.18 28.49 8.39
C ALA A 437 -6.59 28.27 9.85
N ARG A 438 -5.64 28.35 10.78
CA ARG A 438 -5.92 28.22 12.22
C ARG A 438 -6.90 29.25 12.76
N SER A 439 -6.77 30.51 12.34
CA SER A 439 -7.63 31.60 12.82
C SER A 439 -9.01 31.63 12.17
N SER A 440 -9.13 31.22 10.90
CA SER A 440 -10.39 31.21 10.15
C SER A 440 -11.20 29.91 10.35
N GLY A 441 -10.54 28.80 10.69
CA GLY A 441 -11.14 27.46 10.75
C GLY A 441 -11.30 26.80 9.38
N PHE A 442 -10.71 27.37 8.29
CA PHE A 442 -10.65 26.74 6.98
C PHE A 442 -9.43 25.79 6.92
N THR A 443 -9.58 24.66 7.55
CA THR A 443 -8.52 23.67 7.77
C THR A 443 -8.78 22.37 7.00
N LEU A 444 -7.72 21.59 6.76
CA LEU A 444 -7.79 20.33 6.06
C LEU A 444 -8.80 19.37 6.69
N ASP A 445 -8.78 19.23 8.02
CA ASP A 445 -9.66 18.32 8.76
C ASP A 445 -11.13 18.73 8.73
N ALA A 446 -11.45 19.98 8.32
CA ALA A 446 -12.80 20.46 8.10
C ALA A 446 -13.29 20.27 6.64
N THR A 447 -12.47 19.73 5.75
CA THR A 447 -12.88 19.46 4.37
C THR A 447 -13.69 18.17 4.27
N SER A 448 -14.73 18.18 3.41
CA SER A 448 -15.57 16.99 3.21
C SER A 448 -14.80 15.78 2.70
N ALA A 449 -13.80 15.98 1.85
CA ALA A 449 -12.97 14.90 1.32
C ALA A 449 -12.17 14.21 2.43
N TYR A 450 -11.59 15.00 3.35
CA TYR A 450 -10.85 14.48 4.49
C TYR A 450 -11.77 13.73 5.48
N GLU A 451 -12.89 14.37 5.89
CA GLU A 451 -13.86 13.77 6.80
C GLU A 451 -14.39 12.44 6.25
N GLN A 452 -14.82 12.41 4.99
CA GLN A 452 -15.37 11.21 4.36
C GLN A 452 -14.32 10.08 4.27
N ALA A 453 -13.09 10.39 3.87
CA ALA A 453 -12.04 9.39 3.75
C ALA A 453 -11.72 8.72 5.10
N PHE A 454 -11.59 9.49 6.17
CA PHE A 454 -11.33 8.95 7.50
C PHE A 454 -12.58 8.35 8.17
N GLU A 455 -13.79 8.77 7.82
CA GLU A 455 -15.03 8.08 8.24
C GLU A 455 -15.07 6.66 7.69
N VAL A 456 -14.76 6.46 6.41
CA VAL A 456 -14.68 5.13 5.77
C VAL A 456 -13.48 4.33 6.32
N ALA A 457 -12.32 4.96 6.53
CA ALA A 457 -11.15 4.30 7.12
C ALA A 457 -11.44 3.81 8.55
N GLY A 458 -12.28 4.53 9.28
CA GLY A 458 -12.56 4.28 10.69
C GLY A 458 -11.76 5.23 11.59
N ALA A 459 -11.49 4.82 12.83
CA ALA A 459 -10.82 5.69 13.79
C ALA A 459 -9.43 6.12 13.27
N ARG A 460 -9.19 7.44 13.29
CA ARG A 460 -7.88 8.04 13.06
C ARG A 460 -6.94 7.68 14.20
N ALA A 461 -5.76 7.18 13.89
CA ALA A 461 -4.79 6.85 14.93
C ALA A 461 -3.39 6.57 14.36
N GLY A 462 -2.36 6.97 15.09
CA GLY A 462 -0.97 6.68 14.75
C GLY A 462 -0.49 7.44 13.52
N THR A 463 0.14 6.76 12.58
CA THR A 463 0.52 7.38 11.31
C THR A 463 -0.71 7.58 10.44
N GLU A 464 -0.90 8.79 9.96
CA GLU A 464 -1.99 9.15 9.04
C GLU A 464 -1.39 9.65 7.73
N ILE A 465 -2.02 9.28 6.62
CA ILE A 465 -1.70 9.79 5.28
C ILE A 465 -3.03 10.15 4.61
N PHE A 466 -3.09 11.30 4.00
CA PHE A 466 -4.21 11.75 3.20
C PHE A 466 -3.72 12.29 1.85
N VAL A 467 -4.47 12.00 0.79
CA VAL A 467 -4.26 12.60 -0.53
C VAL A 467 -5.61 12.87 -1.16
N ASP A 468 -5.90 14.11 -1.49
CA ASP A 468 -7.02 14.48 -2.36
C ASP A 468 -6.69 14.07 -3.80
N VAL A 469 -7.12 12.86 -4.17
CA VAL A 469 -6.77 12.23 -5.46
C VAL A 469 -7.47 12.96 -6.60
N GLY A 470 -8.71 13.38 -6.40
CA GLY A 470 -9.49 14.10 -7.42
C GLY A 470 -8.84 15.44 -7.78
N THR A 471 -8.55 16.28 -6.78
CA THR A 471 -7.90 17.57 -7.01
C THR A 471 -6.46 17.41 -7.51
N ALA A 472 -5.68 16.51 -6.93
CA ALA A 472 -4.30 16.25 -7.35
C ALA A 472 -4.25 15.70 -8.80
N GLY A 473 -5.15 14.80 -9.17
CA GLY A 473 -5.30 14.27 -10.53
C GLY A 473 -5.66 15.37 -11.54
N GLY A 474 -6.54 16.28 -11.15
CA GLY A 474 -6.86 17.46 -11.94
C GLY A 474 -5.64 18.34 -12.23
N LEU A 475 -4.82 18.62 -11.21
CA LEU A 475 -3.57 19.37 -11.37
C LEU A 475 -2.53 18.62 -12.23
N LEU A 476 -2.39 17.30 -12.02
CA LEU A 476 -1.49 16.48 -12.80
C LEU A 476 -1.86 16.49 -14.29
N SER A 477 -3.15 16.49 -14.62
CA SER A 477 -3.63 16.54 -16.00
C SER A 477 -3.28 17.85 -16.74
N LEU A 478 -2.95 18.92 -16.00
CA LEU A 478 -2.45 20.18 -16.56
C LEU A 478 -0.95 20.14 -16.89
N LEU A 479 -0.21 19.24 -16.23
CA LEU A 479 1.24 19.14 -16.36
C LEU A 479 1.68 18.00 -17.29
N VAL A 480 0.86 16.95 -17.41
CA VAL A 480 1.12 15.75 -18.21
C VAL A 480 -0.11 15.42 -19.04
N GLU A 481 0.08 15.11 -20.33
CA GLU A 481 -1.00 14.60 -21.17
C GLU A 481 -1.36 13.18 -20.72
N LEU A 482 -2.48 13.05 -20.01
CA LEU A 482 -3.06 11.75 -19.65
C LEU A 482 -4.03 11.31 -20.75
N PRO A 483 -4.14 9.99 -21.02
CA PRO A 483 -5.24 9.44 -21.82
C PRO A 483 -6.60 9.88 -21.26
N ASP A 484 -7.58 10.11 -22.13
CA ASP A 484 -8.90 10.63 -21.73
C ASP A 484 -9.56 9.70 -20.69
N ASP A 485 -9.50 8.37 -20.92
CA ASP A 485 -10.07 7.38 -20.00
C ASP A 485 -9.43 7.45 -18.59
N ALA A 486 -8.11 7.68 -18.52
CA ALA A 486 -7.40 7.81 -17.24
C ALA A 486 -7.79 9.10 -16.51
N ARG A 487 -7.97 10.19 -17.25
CA ARG A 487 -8.43 11.48 -16.71
C ARG A 487 -9.85 11.37 -16.16
N ASP A 488 -10.73 10.72 -16.90
CA ASP A 488 -12.11 10.50 -16.49
C ASP A 488 -12.19 9.67 -15.21
N ILE A 489 -11.43 8.58 -15.11
CA ILE A 489 -11.37 7.76 -13.89
C ILE A 489 -10.85 8.60 -12.71
N LEU A 490 -9.73 9.32 -12.88
CA LEU A 490 -9.16 10.15 -11.81
C LEU A 490 -10.15 11.22 -11.33
N SER A 491 -10.96 11.78 -12.21
CA SER A 491 -11.96 12.79 -11.84
C SER A 491 -13.16 12.23 -11.04
N GLY A 492 -13.35 10.92 -11.02
CA GLY A 492 -14.38 10.25 -10.22
C GLY A 492 -13.83 9.70 -8.89
N LEU A 493 -12.52 9.77 -8.67
CA LEU A 493 -11.92 9.41 -7.39
C LEU A 493 -11.97 10.62 -6.45
N GLY A 494 -12.33 10.38 -5.21
CA GLY A 494 -12.30 11.38 -4.14
C GLY A 494 -10.90 11.46 -3.50
N ALA A 495 -10.75 10.88 -2.33
CA ALA A 495 -9.52 10.94 -1.56
C ALA A 495 -8.97 9.54 -1.23
N PHE A 496 -7.67 9.47 -1.08
CA PHE A 496 -6.99 8.35 -0.44
C PHE A 496 -6.67 8.71 1.01
N ALA A 497 -6.99 7.79 1.94
CA ALA A 497 -6.57 7.90 3.32
C ALA A 497 -5.94 6.59 3.80
N LEU A 498 -4.92 6.70 4.64
CA LEU A 498 -4.28 5.57 5.33
C LEU A 498 -4.12 5.93 6.80
N THR A 499 -4.47 5.00 7.68
CA THR A 499 -4.18 5.09 9.11
C THR A 499 -3.48 3.83 9.57
N ILE A 500 -2.43 3.99 10.39
CA ILE A 500 -1.63 2.90 10.94
C ILE A 500 -1.60 3.06 12.46
N PRO A 501 -2.65 2.59 13.17
CA PRO A 501 -2.62 2.56 14.62
C PRO A 501 -1.54 1.59 15.09
N THR A 502 -0.72 2.04 16.04
CA THR A 502 0.31 1.21 16.66
C THR A 502 -0.21 0.71 17.98
N GLU A 503 -0.46 -0.59 18.08
CA GLU A 503 -0.81 -1.29 19.31
C GLU A 503 0.41 -2.04 19.87
N PRO A 504 0.45 -2.35 21.18
CA PRO A 504 1.61 -3.00 21.80
C PRO A 504 1.98 -4.36 21.19
N ASN A 505 0.99 -5.10 20.67
CA ASN A 505 1.17 -6.46 20.18
C ASN A 505 0.80 -6.63 18.69
N GLN A 506 0.44 -5.55 18.00
CA GLN A 506 -0.12 -5.63 16.65
C GLN A 506 0.08 -4.30 15.92
N ILE A 507 0.42 -4.38 14.65
CA ILE A 507 0.31 -3.28 13.71
C ILE A 507 -0.96 -3.49 12.92
N GLU A 508 -1.87 -2.53 12.94
CA GLU A 508 -3.01 -2.48 12.03
C GLU A 508 -2.77 -1.41 10.96
N PHE A 509 -3.39 -1.59 9.82
CA PHE A 509 -3.49 -0.53 8.82
C PHE A 509 -4.87 -0.55 8.17
N ARG A 510 -5.33 0.63 7.78
CA ARG A 510 -6.58 0.81 7.05
C ARG A 510 -6.35 1.84 5.98
N ALA A 511 -6.37 1.41 4.73
CA ALA A 511 -6.27 2.27 3.57
C ALA A 511 -7.63 2.36 2.88
N VAL A 512 -8.00 3.54 2.46
CA VAL A 512 -9.28 3.82 1.80
C VAL A 512 -9.05 4.63 0.55
N LEU A 513 -9.78 4.31 -0.50
CA LEU A 513 -9.94 5.15 -1.68
C LEU A 513 -11.42 5.46 -1.83
N THR A 514 -11.81 6.71 -1.63
CA THR A 514 -13.20 7.15 -1.80
C THR A 514 -13.52 7.41 -3.27
N VAL A 515 -14.82 7.33 -3.60
CA VAL A 515 -15.36 7.60 -4.95
C VAL A 515 -16.43 8.68 -4.81
N GLU A 516 -16.32 9.76 -5.60
CA GLU A 516 -17.24 10.89 -5.61
C GLU A 516 -18.53 10.61 -6.39
#